data_9dd16b866e21fa786d18cfbcd1dd2e48
#
_entry.id   9dd16b866e21fa786d18cfbcd1dd2e48
#
_cell.length_a   1.000
_cell.length_b   1.000
_cell.length_c   1.000
_cell.angle_alpha   90.00
_cell.angle_beta   90.00
_cell.angle_gamma   90.00
#
_symmetry.space_group_name_H-M   'P 1'
#
loop_
_entity.id
_entity.type
_entity.pdbx_description
1 polymer ?
#
loop_
_entity_poly.entity_id
_entity_poly.type
_entity_poly.pdbx_seq_one_letter_code
_entity_poly.pdbx_strand_id
1 'polypeptide(L)'
;MKKSFTYRDGSFYLNDKPYTVISGAIHYFRTLPECWEDRLTKLKACGFNTVETYTCWNLHERREGQFDFSGILDIERFIETAERLDLNVIIRPGPYICAEWDFGGLPSWLLKYPHMALRCDDPLYLEKVKPYYRELLSRLRPHLCTNGGGILMVQVENEYGSYGDDTAYLQKVVDIYRENGIDCTLFTSDGTARWMLSGGTLPDVLAVANFGSYVDQLLTLKEFQKDRPLMCGEFWCGWFDHWYEEGRGQRSPEDMAGELNRFFDLNASFNIYMFHGGTNFAFWNGANHTGEQYQPTVTSYDYAAFLTEAGDTTPLYETAKRVIEERTGVKAPDVAVKNSTKKAYGKVKLTESAPLFGNLASLSAPVRAAFPKTMEELDQDFGYVLYRTELKGPFEELELFCGDIHDRAIFYVNGKQVGIKERSRRNDPIRIGLGFGETAALDILVENMGRVNYGIKLMDRKGILGGVRLGQRFHYGWEMYPLTMDSLDGLTYGEASQSGTVPAFLRGTLTIEGTPCDTYMKLDGFTKGFVTVNGFNIGRYFNPAGPQKTLYVPAPLLREGENEIVVFESDGYEEAVVKLVDTAILHG
;
A
#
# COMPACT_ATOMS: atom_id res chain seq x y z
N MET A 1 28.53 -16.73 -11.03
CA MET A 1 28.43 -17.66 -12.19
C MET A 1 27.00 -17.65 -12.69
N LYS A 2 26.80 -17.74 -14.02
CA LYS A 2 25.45 -17.88 -14.58
C LYS A 2 24.76 -19.11 -13.99
N LYS A 3 23.51 -18.95 -13.60
CA LYS A 3 22.67 -20.05 -13.09
C LYS A 3 21.66 -20.42 -14.18
N SER A 4 21.34 -21.70 -14.30
CA SER A 4 20.26 -22.19 -15.15
C SER A 4 19.05 -22.50 -14.29
N PHE A 5 17.93 -21.80 -14.50
CA PHE A 5 16.65 -22.12 -13.86
C PHE A 5 15.65 -22.48 -14.94
N THR A 6 15.21 -23.74 -14.94
CA THR A 6 14.36 -24.34 -15.97
C THR A 6 13.29 -25.22 -15.34
N TYR A 7 12.35 -25.68 -16.15
CA TYR A 7 11.39 -26.70 -15.71
C TYR A 7 11.18 -27.76 -16.80
N ARG A 8 10.99 -28.99 -16.37
CA ARG A 8 10.66 -30.15 -17.22
C ARG A 8 9.99 -31.23 -16.36
N ASP A 9 9.21 -32.07 -16.97
CA ASP A 9 8.56 -33.24 -16.33
C ASP A 9 7.85 -32.89 -15.01
N GLY A 10 7.15 -31.76 -14.99
CA GLY A 10 6.39 -31.28 -13.83
C GLY A 10 7.23 -30.76 -12.65
N SER A 11 8.52 -30.48 -12.84
CA SER A 11 9.44 -30.04 -11.77
C SER A 11 10.33 -28.90 -12.21
N PHE A 12 10.74 -28.04 -11.26
CA PHE A 12 11.78 -27.03 -11.47
C PHE A 12 13.18 -27.63 -11.27
N TYR A 13 14.15 -27.04 -11.95
CA TYR A 13 15.56 -27.37 -11.85
C TYR A 13 16.41 -26.10 -11.73
N LEU A 14 17.31 -26.10 -10.77
CA LEU A 14 18.34 -25.06 -10.62
C LEU A 14 19.70 -25.69 -10.86
N ASN A 15 20.42 -25.24 -11.90
CA ASN A 15 21.69 -25.84 -12.33
C ASN A 15 21.58 -27.37 -12.53
N ASP A 16 20.53 -27.79 -13.26
CA ASP A 16 20.17 -29.18 -13.55
C ASP A 16 19.86 -30.06 -12.34
N LYS A 17 19.76 -29.51 -11.14
CA LYS A 17 19.32 -30.23 -9.93
C LYS A 17 17.85 -29.96 -9.67
N PRO A 18 17.04 -30.95 -9.27
CA PRO A 18 15.67 -30.72 -8.82
C PRO A 18 15.62 -29.60 -7.78
N TYR A 19 14.67 -28.70 -7.92
CA TYR A 19 14.53 -27.52 -7.08
C TYR A 19 13.07 -27.25 -6.74
N THR A 20 12.75 -27.17 -5.46
CA THR A 20 11.44 -26.71 -5.01
C THR A 20 11.57 -25.25 -4.59
N VAL A 21 10.79 -24.37 -5.19
CA VAL A 21 10.73 -22.97 -4.79
C VAL A 21 9.92 -22.87 -3.49
N ILE A 22 10.59 -22.54 -2.40
CA ILE A 22 10.00 -22.29 -1.08
C ILE A 22 10.20 -20.78 -0.84
N SER A 23 9.20 -20.00 -1.21
CA SER A 23 9.27 -18.55 -1.26
C SER A 23 8.34 -17.88 -0.25
N GLY A 24 8.73 -16.69 0.19
CA GLY A 24 7.89 -15.81 1.01
C GLY A 24 7.95 -14.37 0.54
N ALA A 25 6.80 -13.71 0.54
CA ALA A 25 6.65 -12.33 0.08
C ALA A 25 7.08 -11.33 1.16
N ILE A 26 7.97 -10.42 0.79
CA ILE A 26 8.41 -9.27 1.57
C ILE A 26 8.44 -8.06 0.64
N HIS A 27 7.57 -7.09 0.88
CA HIS A 27 7.54 -5.88 0.07
C HIS A 27 8.58 -4.88 0.59
N TYR A 28 9.66 -4.62 -0.19
CA TYR A 28 10.72 -3.69 0.21
C TYR A 28 10.17 -2.30 0.55
N PHE A 29 9.16 -1.83 -0.17
CA PHE A 29 8.55 -0.51 0.01
C PHE A 29 7.62 -0.38 1.25
N ARG A 30 7.31 -1.48 1.95
CA ARG A 30 6.59 -1.52 3.22
C ARG A 30 7.50 -1.71 4.44
N THR A 31 8.81 -1.70 4.22
CA THR A 31 9.83 -1.95 5.24
C THR A 31 10.99 -1.01 5.04
N LEU A 32 11.47 -0.35 6.10
CA LEU A 32 12.62 0.53 5.96
C LEU A 32 13.87 -0.24 5.51
N PRO A 33 14.77 0.38 4.71
CA PRO A 33 15.97 -0.28 4.20
C PRO A 33 16.88 -0.87 5.27
N GLU A 34 16.93 -0.25 6.44
CA GLU A 34 17.71 -0.70 7.60
C GLU A 34 17.16 -2.01 8.19
N CYS A 35 15.91 -2.34 7.89
CA CYS A 35 15.24 -3.56 8.38
C CYS A 35 15.25 -4.70 7.34
N TRP A 36 15.61 -4.48 6.09
CA TRP A 36 15.55 -5.50 5.03
C TRP A 36 16.40 -6.73 5.36
N GLU A 37 17.64 -6.52 5.81
CA GLU A 37 18.54 -7.63 6.13
C GLU A 37 18.00 -8.51 7.26
N ASP A 38 17.39 -7.93 8.30
CA ASP A 38 16.75 -8.68 9.38
C ASP A 38 15.60 -9.54 8.86
N ARG A 39 14.69 -8.97 8.05
CA ARG A 39 13.54 -9.70 7.50
C ARG A 39 13.96 -10.83 6.57
N LEU A 40 14.95 -10.58 5.70
CA LEU A 40 15.51 -11.57 4.78
C LEU A 40 16.29 -12.66 5.54
N THR A 41 17.03 -12.30 6.59
CA THR A 41 17.72 -13.28 7.46
C THR A 41 16.71 -14.21 8.14
N LYS A 42 15.61 -13.67 8.65
CA LYS A 42 14.53 -14.48 9.25
C LYS A 42 13.85 -15.39 8.24
N LEU A 43 13.64 -14.92 7.00
CA LEU A 43 13.13 -15.75 5.92
C LEU A 43 14.06 -16.94 5.65
N LYS A 44 15.36 -16.69 5.52
CA LYS A 44 16.38 -17.72 5.33
C LYS A 44 16.44 -18.70 6.52
N ALA A 45 16.41 -18.18 7.75
CA ALA A 45 16.45 -18.97 8.98
C ALA A 45 15.18 -19.79 9.22
N CYS A 46 14.08 -19.45 8.55
CA CYS A 46 12.86 -20.26 8.53
C CYS A 46 12.92 -21.44 7.54
N GLY A 47 14.00 -21.56 6.75
CA GLY A 47 14.18 -22.62 5.75
C GLY A 47 13.72 -22.26 4.35
N PHE A 48 13.31 -21.01 4.11
CA PHE A 48 12.98 -20.51 2.78
C PHE A 48 14.25 -20.33 1.94
N ASN A 49 14.13 -20.54 0.64
CA ASN A 49 15.25 -20.43 -0.31
C ASN A 49 15.09 -19.28 -1.31
N THR A 50 13.92 -18.62 -1.30
CA THR A 50 13.56 -17.58 -2.25
C THR A 50 12.75 -16.51 -1.54
N VAL A 51 13.01 -15.23 -1.86
CA VAL A 51 12.14 -14.11 -1.50
C VAL A 51 11.36 -13.66 -2.73
N GLU A 52 10.11 -13.25 -2.53
CA GLU A 52 9.30 -12.61 -3.56
C GLU A 52 9.06 -11.15 -3.18
N THR A 53 9.05 -10.26 -4.17
CA THR A 53 8.60 -8.89 -3.98
C THR A 53 7.91 -8.34 -5.22
N TYR A 54 6.89 -7.50 -5.00
CA TYR A 54 6.35 -6.62 -6.02
C TYR A 54 7.23 -5.38 -6.22
N THR A 55 7.03 -4.69 -7.34
CA THR A 55 7.49 -3.32 -7.55
C THR A 55 6.31 -2.40 -7.85
N CYS A 56 6.23 -1.26 -7.18
CA CYS A 56 5.10 -0.33 -7.33
C CYS A 56 5.44 0.76 -8.34
N TRP A 57 4.79 0.78 -9.48
CA TRP A 57 4.99 1.83 -10.48
C TRP A 57 4.73 3.23 -9.90
N ASN A 58 3.63 3.42 -9.16
CA ASN A 58 3.26 4.74 -8.58
C ASN A 58 4.25 5.28 -7.54
N LEU A 59 5.09 4.44 -6.93
CA LEU A 59 6.19 4.90 -6.07
C LEU A 59 7.39 5.36 -6.88
N HIS A 60 7.73 4.61 -7.92
CA HIS A 60 8.89 4.88 -8.75
C HIS A 60 8.67 6.01 -9.76
N GLU A 61 7.42 6.33 -10.08
CA GLU A 61 7.04 7.40 -11.02
C GLU A 61 5.80 8.16 -10.50
N ARG A 62 5.96 8.85 -9.37
CA ARG A 62 4.89 9.68 -8.77
C ARG A 62 4.39 10.80 -9.69
N ARG A 63 5.28 11.29 -10.54
CA ARG A 63 5.01 12.27 -11.59
C ARG A 63 5.47 11.71 -12.91
N GLU A 64 4.66 11.86 -13.95
CA GLU A 64 4.96 11.33 -15.27
C GLU A 64 6.36 11.74 -15.75
N GLY A 65 7.19 10.77 -16.11
CA GLY A 65 8.56 10.95 -16.58
C GLY A 65 9.60 11.24 -15.49
N GLN A 66 9.22 11.21 -14.20
CA GLN A 66 10.15 11.44 -13.08
C GLN A 66 10.30 10.15 -12.27
N PHE A 67 11.44 9.49 -12.40
CA PHE A 67 11.71 8.21 -11.77
C PHE A 67 12.58 8.35 -10.53
N ASP A 68 12.23 7.60 -9.48
CA ASP A 68 13.02 7.48 -8.24
C ASP A 68 13.21 6.01 -7.87
N PHE A 69 14.47 5.64 -7.61
CA PHE A 69 14.91 4.32 -7.14
C PHE A 69 15.86 4.46 -5.95
N SER A 70 15.69 5.47 -5.13
CA SER A 70 16.56 5.77 -3.99
C SER A 70 15.91 5.44 -2.64
N GLY A 71 16.72 5.29 -1.59
CA GLY A 71 16.26 5.08 -0.23
C GLY A 71 15.39 3.84 -0.09
N ILE A 72 14.13 4.00 0.35
CA ILE A 72 13.15 2.91 0.49
C ILE A 72 12.74 2.32 -0.87
N LEU A 73 13.04 3.01 -1.97
CA LEU A 73 12.73 2.59 -3.34
C LEU A 73 13.90 1.87 -4.03
N ASP A 74 15.03 1.66 -3.34
CA ASP A 74 16.23 1.02 -3.88
C ASP A 74 16.05 -0.51 -3.98
N ILE A 75 15.36 -0.94 -5.04
CA ILE A 75 15.10 -2.35 -5.34
C ILE A 75 16.39 -3.14 -5.60
N GLU A 76 17.41 -2.50 -6.21
CA GLU A 76 18.70 -3.15 -6.48
C GLU A 76 19.36 -3.54 -5.17
N ARG A 77 19.47 -2.62 -4.21
CA ARG A 77 20.01 -2.89 -2.87
C ARG A 77 19.21 -3.98 -2.12
N PHE A 78 17.89 -4.03 -2.27
CA PHE A 78 17.07 -5.10 -1.68
C PHE A 78 17.43 -6.47 -2.27
N ILE A 79 17.56 -6.56 -3.60
CA ILE A 79 17.96 -7.77 -4.30
C ILE A 79 19.38 -8.19 -3.91
N GLU A 80 20.33 -7.27 -3.90
CA GLU A 80 21.71 -7.53 -3.47
C GLU A 80 21.79 -8.05 -2.03
N THR A 81 20.91 -7.53 -1.15
CA THR A 81 20.82 -8.02 0.23
C THR A 81 20.32 -9.46 0.28
N ALA A 82 19.32 -9.81 -0.52
CA ALA A 82 18.84 -11.20 -0.64
C ALA A 82 19.94 -12.12 -1.21
N GLU A 83 20.66 -11.67 -2.25
CA GLU A 83 21.75 -12.43 -2.86
C GLU A 83 22.92 -12.69 -1.88
N ARG A 84 23.31 -11.70 -1.07
CA ARG A 84 24.31 -11.88 0.00
C ARG A 84 23.90 -12.93 1.03
N LEU A 85 22.62 -13.08 1.28
CA LEU A 85 22.07 -14.08 2.19
C LEU A 85 21.81 -15.43 1.50
N ASP A 86 22.28 -15.61 0.27
CA ASP A 86 22.05 -16.81 -0.54
C ASP A 86 20.55 -17.12 -0.66
N LEU A 87 19.72 -16.11 -0.87
CA LEU A 87 18.33 -16.21 -1.26
C LEU A 87 18.20 -15.97 -2.76
N ASN A 88 17.41 -16.77 -3.44
CA ASN A 88 16.97 -16.44 -4.77
C ASN A 88 15.79 -15.44 -4.71
N VAL A 89 15.44 -14.85 -5.84
CA VAL A 89 14.44 -13.78 -5.91
C VAL A 89 13.40 -14.08 -6.98
N ILE A 90 12.14 -13.77 -6.68
CA ILE A 90 11.05 -13.66 -7.64
C ILE A 90 10.63 -12.19 -7.68
N ILE A 91 10.60 -11.62 -8.87
CA ILE A 91 10.15 -10.23 -9.07
C ILE A 91 8.79 -10.20 -9.74
N ARG A 92 7.91 -9.36 -9.21
CA ARG A 92 6.57 -9.11 -9.76
C ARG A 92 6.45 -7.62 -10.15
N PRO A 93 6.87 -7.26 -11.38
CA PRO A 93 7.07 -5.85 -11.76
C PRO A 93 5.79 -5.10 -12.13
N GLY A 94 4.65 -5.72 -12.06
CA GLY A 94 3.37 -5.14 -12.45
C GLY A 94 3.13 -5.14 -13.97
N PRO A 95 2.56 -4.06 -14.54
CA PRO A 95 2.44 -2.67 -14.06
C PRO A 95 1.41 -2.47 -12.95
N TYR A 96 0.42 -3.35 -12.85
CA TYR A 96 -0.54 -3.46 -11.77
C TYR A 96 -0.14 -4.59 -10.81
N ILE A 97 -0.25 -4.35 -9.51
CA ILE A 97 0.18 -5.30 -8.47
C ILE A 97 -0.92 -5.67 -7.47
N CYS A 98 -2.07 -5.00 -7.47
CA CYS A 98 -3.10 -5.12 -6.42
C CYS A 98 -2.55 -4.73 -5.03
N ALA A 99 -2.18 -5.72 -4.23
CA ALA A 99 -1.40 -5.65 -2.98
C ALA A 99 -1.98 -4.70 -1.91
N GLU A 100 -3.28 -4.39 -1.94
CA GLU A 100 -3.94 -3.39 -1.07
C GLU A 100 -3.18 -2.06 -1.03
N TRP A 101 -2.53 -1.76 -2.14
CA TRP A 101 -1.76 -0.54 -2.39
C TRP A 101 -2.56 0.46 -3.23
N ASP A 102 -2.37 1.75 -3.01
CA ASP A 102 -3.10 2.80 -3.75
C ASP A 102 -3.12 2.53 -5.25
N PHE A 103 -4.33 2.47 -5.84
CA PHE A 103 -4.57 2.20 -7.27
C PHE A 103 -3.96 0.89 -7.79
N GLY A 104 -3.70 -0.08 -6.89
CA GLY A 104 -3.02 -1.32 -7.26
C GLY A 104 -1.62 -1.12 -7.84
N GLY A 105 -0.92 -0.08 -7.40
CA GLY A 105 0.43 0.28 -7.85
C GLY A 105 0.50 1.09 -9.14
N LEU A 106 -0.62 1.34 -9.82
CA LEU A 106 -0.67 2.22 -11.00
C LEU A 106 -0.53 3.69 -10.58
N PRO A 107 0.19 4.53 -11.34
CA PRO A 107 0.28 5.95 -11.04
C PRO A 107 -1.04 6.68 -11.24
N SER A 108 -1.43 7.53 -10.29
CA SER A 108 -2.67 8.30 -10.34
C SER A 108 -2.75 9.24 -11.55
N TRP A 109 -1.61 9.72 -12.05
CA TRP A 109 -1.56 10.58 -13.23
C TRP A 109 -2.07 9.91 -14.52
N LEU A 110 -2.16 8.57 -14.58
CA LEU A 110 -2.83 7.87 -15.68
C LEU A 110 -4.31 8.27 -15.81
N LEU A 111 -4.96 8.60 -14.70
CA LEU A 111 -6.37 9.01 -14.68
C LEU A 111 -6.62 10.41 -15.26
N LYS A 112 -5.57 11.17 -15.60
CA LYS A 112 -5.72 12.42 -16.36
C LYS A 112 -6.19 12.18 -17.80
N TYR A 113 -5.90 11.01 -18.35
CA TYR A 113 -6.21 10.65 -19.74
C TYR A 113 -7.63 10.08 -19.84
N PRO A 114 -8.64 10.86 -20.27
CA PRO A 114 -10.05 10.50 -20.10
C PRO A 114 -10.50 9.33 -20.98
N HIS A 115 -9.76 8.99 -22.02
CA HIS A 115 -10.11 7.95 -22.99
C HIS A 115 -9.15 6.76 -22.97
N MET A 116 -8.22 6.73 -22.04
CA MET A 116 -7.29 5.61 -21.88
C MET A 116 -7.96 4.47 -21.12
N ALA A 117 -7.93 3.27 -21.67
CA ALA A 117 -8.33 2.07 -20.97
C ALA A 117 -7.10 1.42 -20.31
N LEU A 118 -7.25 1.04 -19.03
CA LEU A 118 -6.17 0.43 -18.27
C LEU A 118 -6.13 -1.08 -18.46
N ARG A 119 -4.93 -1.65 -18.34
CA ARG A 119 -4.72 -3.10 -18.31
C ARG A 119 -5.35 -3.81 -19.52
N CYS A 120 -5.13 -3.27 -20.71
CA CYS A 120 -5.58 -3.87 -21.98
C CYS A 120 -4.69 -3.37 -23.12
N ASP A 121 -4.95 -3.83 -24.35
CA ASP A 121 -4.22 -3.42 -25.55
C ASP A 121 -4.63 -2.01 -26.04
N ASP A 122 -4.63 -1.06 -25.12
CA ASP A 122 -4.79 0.36 -25.42
C ASP A 122 -3.42 0.96 -25.78
N PRO A 123 -3.26 1.55 -26.98
CA PRO A 123 -1.97 2.07 -27.44
C PRO A 123 -1.41 3.17 -26.51
N LEU A 124 -2.27 4.02 -25.94
CA LEU A 124 -1.84 5.09 -25.04
C LEU A 124 -1.37 4.52 -23.71
N TYR A 125 -2.09 3.55 -23.14
CA TYR A 125 -1.69 2.88 -21.92
C TYR A 125 -0.32 2.20 -22.08
N LEU A 126 -0.13 1.45 -23.15
CA LEU A 126 1.14 0.78 -23.44
C LEU A 126 2.29 1.79 -23.69
N GLU A 127 1.98 2.95 -24.30
CA GLU A 127 2.97 4.04 -24.43
C GLU A 127 3.45 4.52 -23.06
N LYS A 128 2.55 4.64 -22.07
CA LYS A 128 2.91 5.07 -20.71
C LYS A 128 3.63 4.00 -19.89
N VAL A 129 3.30 2.73 -20.10
CA VAL A 129 3.94 1.59 -19.42
C VAL A 129 5.42 1.39 -19.83
N LYS A 130 5.73 1.59 -21.12
CA LYS A 130 7.07 1.31 -21.67
C LYS A 130 8.22 2.06 -20.99
N PRO A 131 8.13 3.38 -20.69
CA PRO A 131 9.19 4.09 -19.97
C PRO A 131 9.47 3.50 -18.59
N TYR A 132 8.44 3.20 -17.81
CA TYR A 132 8.57 2.56 -16.51
C TYR A 132 9.31 1.22 -16.60
N TYR A 133 8.87 0.36 -17.50
CA TYR A 133 9.55 -0.92 -17.68
C TYR A 133 10.99 -0.76 -18.15
N ARG A 134 11.30 0.19 -19.02
CA ARG A 134 12.68 0.45 -19.44
C ARG A 134 13.57 0.80 -18.25
N GLU A 135 13.09 1.69 -17.37
CA GLU A 135 13.83 2.10 -16.18
C GLU A 135 13.98 0.95 -15.17
N LEU A 136 12.89 0.26 -14.86
CA LEU A 136 12.92 -0.85 -13.91
C LEU A 136 13.73 -2.04 -14.42
N LEU A 137 13.42 -2.52 -15.64
CA LEU A 137 14.02 -3.74 -16.17
C LEU A 137 15.53 -3.59 -16.44
N SER A 138 15.99 -2.37 -16.76
CA SER A 138 17.43 -2.09 -16.87
C SER A 138 18.19 -2.35 -15.58
N ARG A 139 17.54 -2.08 -14.42
CA ARG A 139 18.10 -2.34 -13.07
C ARG A 139 18.01 -3.81 -12.69
N LEU A 140 16.95 -4.49 -13.06
CA LEU A 140 16.76 -5.90 -12.74
C LEU A 140 17.65 -6.85 -13.56
N ARG A 141 17.95 -6.48 -14.81
CA ARG A 141 18.70 -7.31 -15.75
C ARG A 141 20.07 -7.82 -15.23
N PRO A 142 20.90 -7.02 -14.54
CA PRO A 142 22.16 -7.53 -13.96
C PRO A 142 21.94 -8.67 -12.95
N HIS A 143 20.81 -8.66 -12.26
CA HIS A 143 20.46 -9.61 -11.19
C HIS A 143 19.72 -10.87 -11.67
N LEU A 144 19.49 -11.02 -12.99
CA LEU A 144 18.91 -12.26 -13.53
C LEU A 144 19.83 -13.45 -13.30
N CYS A 145 19.27 -14.62 -13.01
CA CYS A 145 20.03 -15.85 -12.83
C CYS A 145 20.87 -16.17 -14.07
N THR A 146 20.40 -15.89 -15.25
CA THR A 146 21.12 -16.01 -16.54
C THR A 146 22.34 -15.08 -16.64
N ASN A 147 22.40 -14.02 -15.85
CA ASN A 147 23.55 -13.12 -15.71
C ASN A 147 24.38 -13.39 -14.44
N GLY A 148 23.97 -14.39 -13.64
CA GLY A 148 24.66 -14.81 -12.42
C GLY A 148 24.08 -14.27 -11.12
N GLY A 149 23.00 -13.50 -11.19
CA GLY A 149 22.25 -12.99 -10.04
C GLY A 149 21.28 -13.98 -9.42
N GLY A 150 20.38 -13.46 -8.58
CA GLY A 150 19.42 -14.23 -7.80
C GLY A 150 18.03 -14.35 -8.43
N ILE A 151 17.67 -13.51 -9.41
CA ILE A 151 16.31 -13.48 -9.98
C ILE A 151 16.08 -14.72 -10.84
N LEU A 152 15.22 -15.61 -10.37
CA LEU A 152 14.85 -16.86 -11.06
C LEU A 152 13.67 -16.67 -12.00
N MET A 153 12.68 -15.89 -11.59
CA MET A 153 11.39 -15.73 -12.25
C MET A 153 10.92 -14.28 -12.23
N VAL A 154 10.23 -13.88 -13.30
CA VAL A 154 9.59 -12.55 -13.43
C VAL A 154 8.14 -12.73 -13.83
N GLN A 155 7.22 -12.12 -13.08
CA GLN A 155 5.79 -12.19 -13.36
C GLN A 155 5.38 -11.26 -14.50
N VAL A 156 4.42 -11.71 -15.28
CA VAL A 156 3.73 -10.95 -16.32
C VAL A 156 2.38 -10.52 -15.77
N GLU A 157 2.19 -9.21 -15.57
CA GLU A 157 0.96 -8.63 -15.01
C GLU A 157 0.64 -9.14 -13.57
N ASN A 158 -0.60 -9.06 -13.10
CA ASN A 158 -1.04 -9.65 -11.84
C ASN A 158 -2.54 -9.92 -11.85
N GLU A 159 -2.92 -11.18 -11.56
CA GLU A 159 -4.32 -11.64 -11.47
C GLU A 159 -5.17 -11.16 -12.63
N TYR A 160 -4.57 -11.16 -13.82
CA TYR A 160 -5.17 -10.53 -15.00
C TYR A 160 -6.51 -11.17 -15.36
N GLY A 161 -6.61 -12.50 -15.23
CA GLY A 161 -7.83 -13.23 -15.53
C GLY A 161 -9.03 -12.90 -14.63
N SER A 162 -8.81 -12.22 -13.49
CA SER A 162 -9.89 -11.68 -12.67
C SER A 162 -10.38 -10.30 -13.15
N TYR A 163 -9.61 -9.65 -14.03
CA TYR A 163 -9.90 -8.31 -14.54
C TYR A 163 -10.29 -8.29 -16.02
N GLY A 164 -9.63 -9.11 -16.85
CA GLY A 164 -9.82 -9.15 -18.29
C GLY A 164 -9.40 -10.47 -18.92
N ASP A 165 -9.50 -10.51 -20.24
CA ASP A 165 -9.16 -11.67 -21.08
C ASP A 165 -8.38 -11.28 -22.36
N ASP A 166 -7.77 -10.09 -22.38
CA ASP A 166 -7.00 -9.58 -23.50
C ASP A 166 -5.60 -10.21 -23.54
N THR A 167 -5.51 -11.40 -24.13
CA THR A 167 -4.24 -12.11 -24.30
C THR A 167 -3.24 -11.38 -25.19
N ALA A 168 -3.70 -10.49 -26.10
CA ALA A 168 -2.82 -9.66 -26.91
C ALA A 168 -2.06 -8.64 -26.04
N TYR A 169 -2.73 -8.06 -25.05
CA TYR A 169 -2.10 -7.20 -24.04
C TYR A 169 -1.04 -7.96 -23.25
N LEU A 170 -1.39 -9.13 -22.71
CA LEU A 170 -0.42 -9.96 -21.95
C LEU A 170 0.81 -10.31 -22.80
N GLN A 171 0.59 -10.67 -24.08
CA GLN A 171 1.70 -10.95 -25.01
C GLN A 171 2.59 -9.72 -25.22
N LYS A 172 2.01 -8.52 -25.35
CA LYS A 172 2.79 -7.29 -25.46
C LYS A 172 3.62 -6.99 -24.21
N VAL A 173 3.13 -7.31 -23.02
CA VAL A 173 3.93 -7.22 -21.78
C VAL A 173 5.12 -8.19 -21.84
N VAL A 174 4.91 -9.43 -22.29
CA VAL A 174 5.99 -10.40 -22.51
C VAL A 174 7.02 -9.86 -23.52
N ASP A 175 6.55 -9.31 -24.64
CA ASP A 175 7.41 -8.76 -25.68
C ASP A 175 8.26 -7.59 -25.15
N ILE A 176 7.67 -6.68 -24.37
CA ILE A 176 8.39 -5.58 -23.72
C ILE A 176 9.48 -6.13 -22.79
N TYR A 177 9.18 -7.18 -22.00
CA TYR A 177 10.19 -7.81 -21.13
C TYR A 177 11.35 -8.38 -21.95
N ARG A 178 11.05 -9.13 -23.02
CA ARG A 178 12.08 -9.72 -23.90
C ARG A 178 12.92 -8.66 -24.62
N GLU A 179 12.28 -7.61 -25.11
CA GLU A 179 12.97 -6.47 -25.74
C GLU A 179 13.91 -5.75 -24.76
N ASN A 180 13.60 -5.73 -23.48
CA ASN A 180 14.45 -5.16 -22.41
C ASN A 180 15.45 -6.17 -21.80
N GLY A 181 15.58 -7.37 -22.40
CA GLY A 181 16.60 -8.34 -22.05
C GLY A 181 16.28 -9.22 -20.84
N ILE A 182 14.99 -9.37 -20.49
CA ILE A 182 14.54 -10.34 -19.48
C ILE A 182 14.44 -11.71 -20.15
N ASP A 183 15.43 -12.57 -19.95
CA ASP A 183 15.57 -13.89 -20.56
C ASP A 183 15.32 -15.07 -19.61
N CYS A 184 15.06 -14.81 -18.33
CA CYS A 184 14.71 -15.83 -17.34
C CYS A 184 13.26 -16.33 -17.51
N THR A 185 12.84 -17.25 -16.64
CA THR A 185 11.48 -17.82 -16.61
C THR A 185 10.44 -16.72 -16.36
N LEU A 186 9.46 -16.61 -17.24
CA LEU A 186 8.28 -15.76 -17.05
C LEU A 186 7.11 -16.60 -16.55
N PHE A 187 6.23 -15.98 -15.76
CA PHE A 187 5.02 -16.62 -15.27
C PHE A 187 3.85 -15.63 -15.15
N THR A 188 2.62 -16.14 -15.26
CA THR A 188 1.39 -15.45 -14.87
C THR A 188 0.88 -16.02 -13.54
N SER A 189 0.09 -15.27 -12.79
CA SER A 189 -0.44 -15.68 -11.49
C SER A 189 -1.88 -15.24 -11.34
N ASP A 190 -2.80 -16.19 -11.24
CA ASP A 190 -4.24 -15.97 -11.26
C ASP A 190 -4.96 -16.83 -10.22
N GLY A 191 -6.20 -16.47 -9.88
CA GLY A 191 -7.06 -17.34 -9.08
C GLY A 191 -7.34 -18.68 -9.80
N THR A 192 -7.67 -19.73 -9.04
CA THR A 192 -7.83 -21.11 -9.55
C THR A 192 -9.12 -21.35 -10.33
N ALA A 193 -10.05 -20.40 -10.39
CA ALA A 193 -11.26 -20.55 -11.19
C ALA A 193 -10.91 -20.63 -12.69
N ARG A 194 -11.54 -21.59 -13.40
CA ARG A 194 -11.21 -21.84 -14.83
C ARG A 194 -11.34 -20.60 -15.70
N TRP A 195 -12.30 -19.73 -15.43
CA TRP A 195 -12.49 -18.49 -16.17
C TRP A 195 -11.35 -17.50 -15.92
N MET A 196 -10.79 -17.43 -14.69
CA MET A 196 -9.62 -16.61 -14.38
C MET A 196 -8.37 -17.14 -15.08
N LEU A 197 -8.12 -18.44 -14.98
CA LEU A 197 -7.00 -19.07 -15.69
C LEU A 197 -7.12 -18.91 -17.21
N SER A 198 -8.33 -19.02 -17.76
CA SER A 198 -8.58 -18.83 -19.19
C SER A 198 -8.26 -17.41 -19.68
N GLY A 199 -8.55 -16.37 -18.84
CA GLY A 199 -8.27 -14.98 -19.19
C GLY A 199 -6.83 -14.55 -18.91
N GLY A 200 -6.19 -15.14 -17.88
CA GLY A 200 -4.88 -14.70 -17.37
C GLY A 200 -3.67 -15.49 -17.88
N THR A 201 -3.85 -16.65 -18.51
CA THR A 201 -2.72 -17.51 -18.94
C THR A 201 -2.33 -17.33 -20.40
N LEU A 202 -1.06 -17.58 -20.68
CA LEU A 202 -0.50 -17.62 -22.04
C LEU A 202 0.11 -19.00 -22.33
N PRO A 203 0.06 -19.52 -23.57
CA PRO A 203 0.54 -20.87 -23.91
C PRO A 203 2.01 -21.10 -23.55
N ASP A 204 2.87 -20.10 -23.79
CA ASP A 204 4.33 -20.21 -23.63
C ASP A 204 4.86 -19.62 -22.33
N VAL A 205 3.98 -19.18 -21.43
CA VAL A 205 4.31 -18.63 -20.11
C VAL A 205 3.85 -19.62 -19.03
N LEU A 206 4.65 -19.81 -17.99
CA LEU A 206 4.28 -20.66 -16.87
C LEU A 206 3.08 -20.05 -16.13
N ALA A 207 2.00 -20.80 -15.94
CA ALA A 207 0.90 -20.39 -15.09
C ALA A 207 1.11 -20.83 -13.66
N VAL A 208 0.94 -19.94 -12.69
CA VAL A 208 0.87 -20.26 -11.25
C VAL A 208 -0.48 -19.80 -10.70
N ALA A 209 -0.86 -20.24 -9.51
CA ALA A 209 -2.19 -19.97 -8.97
C ALA A 209 -2.12 -19.25 -7.62
N ASN A 210 -3.12 -18.40 -7.34
CA ASN A 210 -3.29 -17.64 -6.09
C ASN A 210 -4.52 -18.15 -5.33
N PHE A 211 -4.36 -18.46 -4.04
CA PHE A 211 -5.45 -18.88 -3.15
C PHE A 211 -5.00 -18.91 -1.69
N GLY A 212 -5.96 -18.95 -0.75
CA GLY A 212 -5.65 -18.94 0.70
C GLY A 212 -5.82 -20.27 1.43
N SER A 213 -6.40 -21.30 0.81
CA SER A 213 -6.63 -22.62 1.44
C SER A 213 -6.94 -23.68 0.39
N TYR A 214 -6.94 -24.95 0.82
CA TYR A 214 -7.22 -26.10 -0.06
C TYR A 214 -6.21 -26.21 -1.22
N VAL A 215 -4.97 -26.57 -0.90
CA VAL A 215 -3.85 -26.68 -1.85
C VAL A 215 -4.17 -27.55 -3.08
N ASP A 216 -5.11 -28.49 -2.98
CA ASP A 216 -5.57 -29.29 -4.12
C ASP A 216 -6.14 -28.46 -5.29
N GLN A 217 -6.48 -27.19 -5.07
CA GLN A 217 -6.87 -26.28 -6.15
C GLN A 217 -5.78 -26.13 -7.21
N LEU A 218 -4.49 -26.33 -6.86
CA LEU A 218 -3.39 -26.34 -7.82
C LEU A 218 -3.57 -27.36 -8.94
N LEU A 219 -4.30 -28.45 -8.71
CA LEU A 219 -4.52 -29.47 -9.71
C LEU A 219 -5.28 -28.95 -10.94
N THR A 220 -6.05 -27.85 -10.79
CA THR A 220 -6.72 -27.16 -11.90
C THR A 220 -5.71 -26.66 -12.94
N LEU A 221 -4.49 -26.27 -12.54
CA LEU A 221 -3.44 -25.85 -13.48
C LEU A 221 -3.10 -26.94 -14.51
N LYS A 222 -3.23 -28.21 -14.16
CA LYS A 222 -2.97 -29.32 -15.09
C LYS A 222 -3.90 -29.36 -16.31
N GLU A 223 -5.04 -28.72 -16.23
CA GLU A 223 -5.97 -28.58 -17.36
C GLU A 223 -5.42 -27.58 -18.40
N PHE A 224 -4.62 -26.59 -17.95
CA PHE A 224 -4.05 -25.53 -18.78
C PHE A 224 -2.60 -25.81 -19.18
N GLN A 225 -1.85 -26.57 -18.33
CA GLN A 225 -0.41 -26.83 -18.53
C GLN A 225 0.00 -28.22 -18.00
N LYS A 226 -0.15 -29.28 -18.80
CA LYS A 226 -0.03 -30.67 -18.35
C LYS A 226 1.34 -31.05 -17.74
N ASP A 227 2.43 -30.67 -18.37
CA ASP A 227 3.79 -31.13 -18.04
C ASP A 227 4.65 -30.05 -17.36
N ARG A 228 3.99 -29.01 -16.82
CA ARG A 228 4.66 -27.91 -16.10
C ARG A 228 4.55 -28.10 -14.60
N PRO A 229 5.48 -27.52 -13.81
CA PRO A 229 5.44 -27.62 -12.35
C PRO A 229 4.20 -26.95 -11.77
N LEU A 230 3.72 -27.48 -10.65
CA LEU A 230 2.69 -26.83 -9.86
C LEU A 230 3.34 -25.80 -8.93
N MET A 231 2.79 -24.60 -8.90
CA MET A 231 3.23 -23.54 -7.99
C MET A 231 2.06 -22.65 -7.57
N CYS A 232 2.04 -22.31 -6.28
CA CYS A 232 1.22 -21.23 -5.75
C CYS A 232 2.02 -19.94 -5.75
N GLY A 233 1.54 -18.91 -6.44
CA GLY A 233 2.17 -17.60 -6.52
C GLY A 233 1.85 -16.71 -5.31
N GLU A 234 0.66 -16.87 -4.72
CA GLU A 234 0.26 -16.27 -3.46
C GLU A 234 -0.55 -17.27 -2.65
N PHE A 235 0.06 -17.81 -1.59
CA PHE A 235 -0.68 -18.53 -0.57
C PHE A 235 -1.02 -17.59 0.58
N TRP A 236 -2.28 -17.15 0.64
CA TRP A 236 -2.71 -16.15 1.63
C TRP A 236 -2.76 -16.77 3.03
N CYS A 237 -1.74 -16.48 3.84
CA CYS A 237 -1.60 -17.02 5.19
C CYS A 237 -2.45 -16.29 6.23
N GLY A 238 -2.87 -15.08 5.95
CA GLY A 238 -3.71 -14.21 6.73
C GLY A 238 -4.55 -13.32 5.83
N TRP A 239 -4.88 -12.12 6.30
CA TRP A 239 -5.60 -11.11 5.52
C TRP A 239 -5.33 -9.71 6.06
N PHE A 240 -5.66 -8.69 5.28
CA PHE A 240 -5.57 -7.28 5.63
C PHE A 240 -6.87 -6.78 6.25
N ASP A 241 -6.81 -5.64 6.96
CA ASP A 241 -7.94 -5.00 7.61
C ASP A 241 -8.35 -3.70 6.90
N HIS A 242 -9.62 -3.35 7.06
CA HIS A 242 -10.19 -2.07 6.61
C HIS A 242 -10.60 -1.21 7.80
N TRP A 243 -10.61 0.11 7.61
CA TRP A 243 -11.33 0.99 8.51
C TRP A 243 -12.82 0.65 8.53
N TYR A 244 -13.46 0.80 9.68
CA TYR A 244 -14.87 0.47 9.96
C TYR A 244 -15.22 -1.03 10.01
N GLU A 245 -14.26 -1.90 10.03
CA GLU A 245 -14.47 -3.34 10.21
C GLU A 245 -13.87 -3.81 11.53
N GLU A 246 -14.37 -4.93 12.05
CA GLU A 246 -13.69 -5.68 13.11
C GLU A 246 -12.43 -6.33 12.52
N GLY A 247 -11.33 -6.33 13.29
CA GLY A 247 -10.08 -6.96 12.87
C GLY A 247 -10.25 -8.45 12.59
N ARG A 248 -9.48 -8.96 11.63
CA ARG A 248 -9.54 -10.36 11.21
C ARG A 248 -8.68 -11.26 12.09
N GLY A 249 -9.14 -12.50 12.27
CA GLY A 249 -8.43 -13.50 13.07
C GLY A 249 -7.20 -14.07 12.34
N GLN A 250 -6.28 -14.62 13.11
CA GLN A 250 -5.12 -15.34 12.58
C GLN A 250 -5.48 -16.78 12.21
N ARG A 251 -4.80 -17.32 11.19
CA ARG A 251 -4.83 -18.75 10.87
C ARG A 251 -4.17 -19.56 12.00
N SER A 252 -4.69 -20.76 12.30
CA SER A 252 -4.05 -21.62 13.29
C SER A 252 -2.74 -22.24 12.76
N PRO A 253 -1.76 -22.49 13.64
CA PRO A 253 -0.55 -23.21 13.27
C PRO A 253 -0.81 -24.60 12.70
N GLU A 254 -1.83 -25.30 13.20
CA GLU A 254 -2.21 -26.65 12.76
C GLU A 254 -2.75 -26.64 11.33
N ASP A 255 -3.61 -25.67 10.99
CA ASP A 255 -4.13 -25.49 9.63
C ASP A 255 -2.99 -25.16 8.66
N MET A 256 -2.11 -24.23 9.04
CA MET A 256 -0.92 -23.90 8.23
C MET A 256 -0.02 -25.11 8.00
N ALA A 257 0.22 -25.92 9.03
CA ALA A 257 1.03 -27.13 8.90
C ALA A 257 0.38 -28.13 7.92
N GLY A 258 -0.95 -28.27 7.95
CA GLY A 258 -1.70 -29.11 7.02
C GLY A 258 -1.52 -28.68 5.57
N GLU A 259 -1.70 -27.39 5.29
CA GLU A 259 -1.56 -26.85 3.94
C GLU A 259 -0.09 -26.94 3.44
N LEU A 260 0.90 -26.61 4.27
CA LEU A 260 2.31 -26.75 3.90
C LEU A 260 2.68 -28.20 3.58
N ASN A 261 2.25 -29.19 4.40
CA ASN A 261 2.46 -30.59 4.10
C ASN A 261 1.83 -30.99 2.75
N ARG A 262 0.65 -30.46 2.44
CA ARG A 262 -0.03 -30.76 1.19
C ARG A 262 0.72 -30.22 -0.04
N PHE A 263 1.37 -29.04 0.04
CA PHE A 263 2.27 -28.57 -1.03
C PHE A 263 3.38 -29.58 -1.31
N PHE A 264 4.05 -30.07 -0.27
CA PHE A 264 5.11 -31.09 -0.43
C PHE A 264 4.57 -32.41 -0.98
N ASP A 265 3.37 -32.86 -0.55
CA ASP A 265 2.75 -34.10 -1.06
C ASP A 265 2.44 -34.02 -2.57
N LEU A 266 2.12 -32.84 -3.08
CA LEU A 266 1.89 -32.57 -4.49
C LEU A 266 3.18 -32.30 -5.28
N ASN A 267 4.35 -32.30 -4.64
CA ASN A 267 5.62 -31.84 -5.22
C ASN A 267 5.47 -30.43 -5.81
N ALA A 268 4.74 -29.56 -5.12
CA ALA A 268 4.43 -28.20 -5.56
C ALA A 268 5.33 -27.17 -4.88
N SER A 269 5.69 -26.15 -5.64
CA SER A 269 6.33 -24.93 -5.11
C SER A 269 5.29 -23.96 -4.58
N PHE A 270 5.71 -23.06 -3.67
CA PHE A 270 4.80 -22.08 -3.09
C PHE A 270 5.51 -20.78 -2.71
N ASN A 271 4.71 -19.72 -2.66
CA ASN A 271 5.08 -18.43 -2.11
C ASN A 271 4.07 -18.04 -1.03
N ILE A 272 4.54 -17.86 0.20
CA ILE A 272 3.69 -17.39 1.31
C ILE A 272 3.43 -15.90 1.16
N TYR A 273 2.20 -15.53 1.03
CA TYR A 273 1.73 -14.15 0.98
C TYR A 273 0.92 -13.82 2.26
N MET A 274 1.44 -13.08 3.20
CA MET A 274 2.75 -12.45 3.33
C MET A 274 3.65 -13.24 4.28
N PHE A 275 4.95 -13.33 4.00
CA PHE A 275 5.92 -13.72 5.02
C PHE A 275 6.14 -12.56 6.01
N HIS A 276 6.25 -11.33 5.51
CA HIS A 276 6.25 -10.10 6.27
C HIS A 276 5.40 -9.06 5.54
N GLY A 277 4.32 -8.61 6.17
CA GLY A 277 3.42 -7.63 5.56
C GLY A 277 3.99 -6.21 5.56
N GLY A 278 4.42 -5.71 6.72
CA GLY A 278 4.96 -4.37 6.91
C GLY A 278 3.90 -3.29 7.08
N THR A 279 4.21 -2.07 6.66
CA THR A 279 3.41 -0.85 6.89
C THR A 279 3.08 -0.15 5.58
N ASN A 280 1.83 0.24 5.39
CA ASN A 280 1.41 1.20 4.37
C ASN A 280 1.77 2.61 4.83
N PHE A 281 3.04 3.00 4.71
CA PHE A 281 3.50 4.32 5.12
C PHE A 281 2.77 5.44 4.39
N ALA A 282 2.74 6.63 5.00
CA ALA A 282 2.10 7.83 4.47
C ALA A 282 0.61 7.57 4.08
N PHE A 283 0.28 7.71 2.81
CA PHE A 283 -1.08 7.59 2.25
C PHE A 283 -1.18 6.46 1.21
N TRP A 284 -0.26 5.50 1.23
CA TRP A 284 -0.12 4.50 0.18
C TRP A 284 -1.04 3.29 0.30
N ASN A 285 -1.84 3.18 1.36
CA ASN A 285 -2.86 2.14 1.41
C ASN A 285 -3.88 2.31 0.28
N GLY A 286 -4.31 1.20 -0.27
CA GLY A 286 -5.41 1.13 -1.22
C GLY A 286 -6.78 1.02 -0.55
N ALA A 287 -7.76 0.62 -1.34
CA ALA A 287 -9.11 0.33 -0.88
C ALA A 287 -9.75 -0.78 -1.71
N ASN A 288 -10.69 -1.51 -1.12
CA ASN A 288 -11.60 -2.37 -1.85
C ASN A 288 -12.94 -1.64 -2.10
N HIS A 289 -13.67 -2.10 -3.09
CA HIS A 289 -15.03 -1.62 -3.35
C HIS A 289 -15.93 -2.79 -3.69
N THR A 290 -16.65 -3.29 -2.67
CA THR A 290 -17.52 -4.45 -2.79
C THR A 290 -18.98 -3.99 -2.86
N GLY A 291 -19.66 -4.26 -3.98
CA GLY A 291 -20.99 -3.72 -4.23
C GLY A 291 -20.99 -2.20 -4.23
N GLU A 292 -21.68 -1.58 -3.26
CA GLU A 292 -21.73 -0.13 -3.07
C GLU A 292 -20.83 0.37 -1.93
N GLN A 293 -20.14 -0.54 -1.25
CA GLN A 293 -19.30 -0.20 -0.09
C GLN A 293 -17.86 0.05 -0.50
N TYR A 294 -17.36 1.22 -0.15
CA TYR A 294 -15.97 1.60 -0.23
C TYR A 294 -15.28 1.27 1.11
N GLN A 295 -14.18 0.54 1.06
CA GLN A 295 -13.49 -0.06 2.20
C GLN A 295 -12.00 0.28 2.15
N PRO A 296 -11.57 1.42 2.73
CA PRO A 296 -10.16 1.80 2.74
C PRO A 296 -9.37 0.91 3.71
N THR A 297 -8.21 0.43 3.25
CA THR A 297 -7.29 -0.40 4.04
C THR A 297 -6.64 0.43 5.15
N VAL A 298 -6.39 -0.17 6.30
CA VAL A 298 -5.68 0.47 7.43
C VAL A 298 -4.20 0.66 7.14
N THR A 299 -3.50 1.41 7.99
CA THR A 299 -2.07 1.69 7.84
C THR A 299 -1.21 0.45 8.04
N SER A 300 -1.48 -0.37 9.07
CA SER A 300 -0.74 -1.61 9.27
C SER A 300 -1.08 -2.63 8.18
N TYR A 301 -0.06 -3.19 7.57
CA TYR A 301 -0.20 -4.36 6.70
C TYR A 301 0.36 -5.61 7.38
N ASP A 302 0.13 -5.74 8.70
CA ASP A 302 0.58 -6.89 9.49
C ASP A 302 0.18 -8.21 8.87
N TYR A 303 -1.02 -8.28 8.28
CA TYR A 303 -1.55 -9.39 7.49
C TYR A 303 -1.72 -10.69 8.30
N ALA A 304 -1.52 -10.66 9.62
CA ALA A 304 -1.36 -11.85 10.44
C ALA A 304 -0.30 -12.81 9.87
N ALA A 305 0.81 -12.24 9.40
CA ALA A 305 1.88 -12.88 8.65
C ALA A 305 2.80 -13.77 9.51
N PHE A 306 3.82 -14.35 8.91
CA PHE A 306 4.84 -15.13 9.59
C PHE A 306 5.76 -14.28 10.46
N LEU A 307 5.96 -13.02 10.07
CA LEU A 307 6.55 -11.99 10.92
C LEU A 307 5.50 -10.91 11.19
N THR A 308 5.47 -10.40 12.42
CA THR A 308 4.65 -9.22 12.75
C THR A 308 5.09 -7.99 11.96
N GLU A 309 4.32 -6.90 11.97
CA GLU A 309 4.69 -5.63 11.37
C GLU A 309 6.08 -5.14 11.81
N ALA A 310 6.44 -5.34 13.08
CA ALA A 310 7.78 -5.04 13.60
C ALA A 310 8.84 -6.10 13.23
N GLY A 311 8.46 -7.20 12.59
CA GLY A 311 9.35 -8.27 12.15
C GLY A 311 9.64 -9.32 13.22
N ASP A 312 8.84 -9.42 14.28
CA ASP A 312 8.99 -10.50 15.25
C ASP A 312 8.40 -11.80 14.71
N THR A 313 9.01 -12.93 15.09
CA THR A 313 8.52 -14.25 14.72
C THR A 313 7.18 -14.57 15.38
N THR A 314 6.32 -15.27 14.65
CA THR A 314 4.98 -15.67 15.09
C THR A 314 4.90 -17.20 15.24
N PRO A 315 3.82 -17.75 15.81
CA PRO A 315 3.60 -19.20 15.82
C PRO A 315 3.56 -19.82 14.42
N LEU A 316 3.14 -19.07 13.38
CA LEU A 316 3.17 -19.53 11.99
C LEU A 316 4.60 -19.69 11.48
N TYR A 317 5.51 -18.79 11.87
CA TYR A 317 6.94 -18.89 11.54
C TYR A 317 7.55 -20.19 12.09
N GLU A 318 7.35 -20.46 13.38
CA GLU A 318 7.90 -21.67 14.03
C GLU A 318 7.31 -22.95 13.40
N THR A 319 6.04 -22.92 13.06
CA THR A 319 5.36 -24.03 12.38
C THR A 319 5.93 -24.29 11.00
N ALA A 320 6.12 -23.26 10.20
CA ALA A 320 6.67 -23.39 8.86
C ALA A 320 8.12 -23.90 8.90
N LYS A 321 8.94 -23.35 9.79
CA LYS A 321 10.33 -23.82 9.99
C LYS A 321 10.37 -25.32 10.26
N ARG A 322 9.59 -25.80 11.21
CA ARG A 322 9.50 -27.22 11.56
C ARG A 322 9.05 -28.08 10.36
N VAL A 323 7.97 -27.69 9.68
CA VAL A 323 7.44 -28.47 8.55
C VAL A 323 8.44 -28.51 7.40
N ILE A 324 9.09 -27.39 7.06
CA ILE A 324 10.08 -27.33 5.99
C ILE A 324 11.29 -28.22 6.33
N GLU A 325 11.81 -28.16 7.56
CA GLU A 325 12.91 -29.05 7.99
C GLU A 325 12.53 -30.53 7.92
N GLU A 326 11.34 -30.91 8.40
CA GLU A 326 10.85 -32.30 8.36
C GLU A 326 10.68 -32.81 6.92
N ARG A 327 10.16 -32.00 6.02
CA ARG A 327 9.84 -32.40 4.64
C ARG A 327 11.04 -32.37 3.69
N THR A 328 11.95 -31.44 3.89
CA THR A 328 13.16 -31.30 3.06
C THR A 328 14.34 -32.13 3.58
N GLY A 329 14.34 -32.48 4.85
CA GLY A 329 15.48 -33.09 5.53
C GLY A 329 16.67 -32.14 5.70
N VAL A 330 16.51 -30.87 5.37
CA VAL A 330 17.55 -29.85 5.45
C VAL A 330 17.26 -28.97 6.67
N LYS A 331 18.19 -28.96 7.62
CA LYS A 331 18.09 -28.00 8.74
C LYS A 331 18.25 -26.60 8.22
N ALA A 332 17.36 -25.71 8.67
CA ALA A 332 17.53 -24.28 8.43
C ALA A 332 18.88 -23.78 8.98
N PRO A 333 19.49 -22.76 8.36
CA PRO A 333 20.76 -22.23 8.85
C PRO A 333 20.64 -21.81 10.32
N ASP A 334 21.66 -22.18 11.13
CA ASP A 334 21.74 -21.79 12.53
C ASP A 334 22.15 -20.31 12.63
N VAL A 335 21.24 -19.43 12.24
CA VAL A 335 21.39 -17.99 12.35
C VAL A 335 20.58 -17.52 13.56
N ALA A 336 21.18 -16.73 14.42
CA ALA A 336 20.50 -16.20 15.59
C ALA A 336 19.38 -15.25 15.17
N VAL A 337 18.15 -15.73 15.20
CA VAL A 337 16.94 -14.94 15.01
C VAL A 337 16.63 -14.21 16.31
N LYS A 338 16.56 -12.89 16.26
CA LYS A 338 16.21 -12.05 17.42
C LYS A 338 15.02 -11.17 17.06
N ASN A 339 14.03 -11.15 17.94
CA ASN A 339 12.97 -10.16 17.88
C ASN A 339 13.51 -8.80 18.29
N SER A 340 13.01 -7.72 17.68
CA SER A 340 13.45 -6.36 18.01
C SER A 340 13.02 -5.98 19.42
N THR A 341 13.87 -5.22 20.11
CA THR A 341 13.50 -4.66 21.41
C THR A 341 12.46 -3.56 21.21
N LYS A 342 11.35 -3.66 21.93
CA LYS A 342 10.32 -2.62 21.99
C LYS A 342 10.45 -1.85 23.29
N LYS A 343 10.21 -0.54 23.23
CA LYS A 343 10.27 0.33 24.42
C LYS A 343 9.06 1.25 24.50
N ALA A 344 8.43 1.28 25.67
CA ALA A 344 7.45 2.29 26.00
C ALA A 344 8.18 3.56 26.44
N TYR A 345 8.14 4.60 25.61
CA TYR A 345 8.73 5.90 25.96
C TYR A 345 7.76 6.79 26.76
N GLY A 346 6.50 6.36 26.89
CA GLY A 346 5.50 7.08 27.70
C GLY A 346 4.79 8.20 26.93
N LYS A 347 4.38 9.23 27.66
CA LYS A 347 3.58 10.33 27.12
C LYS A 347 4.47 11.44 26.55
N VAL A 348 4.14 11.93 25.37
CA VAL A 348 4.72 13.11 24.74
C VAL A 348 3.64 14.18 24.59
N LYS A 349 3.86 15.35 25.17
CA LYS A 349 2.98 16.50 25.01
C LYS A 349 3.30 17.20 23.69
N LEU A 350 2.27 17.50 22.91
CA LEU A 350 2.37 18.33 21.71
C LEU A 350 2.08 19.77 22.12
N THR A 351 3.13 20.57 22.27
CA THR A 351 3.06 21.91 22.87
C THR A 351 2.86 23.03 21.87
N GLU A 352 2.99 22.72 20.59
CA GLU A 352 2.87 23.68 19.51
C GLU A 352 1.78 23.27 18.51
N SER A 353 1.10 24.23 17.93
CA SER A 353 0.02 24.03 16.95
C SER A 353 0.14 24.98 15.77
N ALA A 354 -0.08 24.48 14.57
CA ALA A 354 -0.17 25.22 13.32
C ALA A 354 -1.54 24.93 12.65
N PRO A 355 -2.53 25.84 12.76
CA PRO A 355 -3.82 25.67 12.10
C PRO A 355 -3.68 25.59 10.58
N LEU A 356 -4.36 24.63 9.94
CA LEU A 356 -4.28 24.39 8.49
C LEU A 356 -4.62 25.65 7.68
N PHE A 357 -5.74 26.30 7.98
CA PHE A 357 -6.21 27.45 7.21
C PHE A 357 -5.26 28.66 7.25
N GLY A 358 -4.53 28.83 8.35
CA GLY A 358 -3.51 29.86 8.50
C GLY A 358 -2.20 29.55 7.78
N ASN A 359 -1.98 28.30 7.39
CA ASN A 359 -0.74 27.80 6.80
C ASN A 359 -0.87 27.35 5.34
N LEU A 360 -2.02 27.58 4.69
CA LEU A 360 -2.25 27.11 3.31
C LEU A 360 -1.18 27.57 2.33
N ALA A 361 -0.77 28.84 2.43
CA ALA A 361 0.22 29.43 1.51
C ALA A 361 1.62 28.82 1.62
N SER A 362 1.97 28.23 2.77
CA SER A 362 3.23 27.51 2.96
C SER A 362 3.16 26.04 2.52
N LEU A 363 1.96 25.48 2.43
CA LEU A 363 1.76 24.08 2.03
C LEU A 363 1.49 23.93 0.54
N SER A 364 0.80 24.91 -0.08
CA SER A 364 0.37 24.79 -1.47
C SER A 364 0.04 26.13 -2.11
N ALA A 365 0.26 26.24 -3.41
CA ALA A 365 -0.26 27.33 -4.23
C ALA A 365 -1.66 26.99 -4.76
N PRO A 366 -2.63 27.91 -4.72
CA PRO A 366 -3.98 27.63 -5.21
C PRO A 366 -4.05 27.50 -6.73
N VAL A 367 -4.79 26.51 -7.20
CA VAL A 367 -5.21 26.38 -8.59
C VAL A 367 -6.63 26.92 -8.71
N ARG A 368 -6.85 27.87 -9.64
CA ARG A 368 -8.17 28.50 -9.86
C ARG A 368 -8.86 27.89 -11.07
N ALA A 369 -10.12 27.54 -10.90
CA ALA A 369 -10.98 27.09 -11.99
C ALA A 369 -12.44 27.45 -11.76
N ALA A 370 -13.23 27.47 -12.83
CA ALA A 370 -14.67 27.68 -12.72
C ALA A 370 -15.37 26.52 -11.99
N PHE A 371 -14.86 25.31 -12.14
CA PHE A 371 -15.44 24.08 -11.61
C PHE A 371 -14.41 23.31 -10.77
N PRO A 372 -14.82 22.57 -9.72
CA PRO A 372 -13.89 21.74 -8.94
C PRO A 372 -13.18 20.75 -9.85
N LYS A 373 -11.87 20.60 -9.65
CA LYS A 373 -11.04 19.60 -10.32
C LYS A 373 -10.77 18.43 -9.39
N THR A 374 -10.59 17.25 -9.95
CA THR A 374 -10.14 16.07 -9.22
C THR A 374 -8.66 16.20 -8.81
N MET A 375 -8.20 15.36 -7.89
CA MET A 375 -6.78 15.35 -7.48
C MET A 375 -5.86 15.08 -8.66
N GLU A 376 -6.25 14.17 -9.55
CA GLU A 376 -5.46 13.81 -10.74
C GLU A 376 -5.33 15.01 -11.72
N GLU A 377 -6.39 15.80 -11.88
CA GLU A 377 -6.35 17.03 -12.67
C GLU A 377 -5.53 18.16 -12.01
N LEU A 378 -5.23 18.03 -10.71
CA LEU A 378 -4.38 18.92 -9.93
C LEU A 378 -2.93 18.40 -9.80
N ASP A 379 -2.56 17.35 -10.53
CA ASP A 379 -1.26 16.68 -10.41
C ASP A 379 -0.96 16.14 -8.99
N GLN A 380 -2.00 15.74 -8.27
CA GLN A 380 -1.90 15.25 -6.90
C GLN A 380 -2.19 13.75 -6.82
N ASP A 381 -1.29 13.00 -6.19
CA ASP A 381 -1.42 11.56 -6.00
C ASP A 381 -2.24 11.19 -4.75
N PHE A 382 -1.94 11.79 -3.59
CA PHE A 382 -2.57 11.43 -2.32
C PHE A 382 -2.75 12.67 -1.40
N GLY A 383 -3.17 12.44 -0.16
CA GLY A 383 -3.35 13.49 0.85
C GLY A 383 -4.73 14.15 0.80
N TYR A 384 -4.75 15.46 0.91
CA TYR A 384 -5.97 16.24 1.00
C TYR A 384 -6.05 17.30 -0.12
N VAL A 385 -7.27 17.69 -0.50
CA VAL A 385 -7.50 18.91 -1.29
C VAL A 385 -8.44 19.82 -0.52
N LEU A 386 -8.07 21.08 -0.36
CA LEU A 386 -9.01 22.08 0.12
C LEU A 386 -9.62 22.81 -1.09
N TYR A 387 -10.94 22.76 -1.20
CA TYR A 387 -11.74 23.51 -2.17
C TYR A 387 -12.33 24.71 -1.46
N ARG A 388 -12.01 25.92 -1.92
CA ARG A 388 -12.47 27.20 -1.34
C ARG A 388 -13.25 28.01 -2.35
N THR A 389 -14.36 28.61 -1.90
CA THR A 389 -15.13 29.56 -2.69
C THR A 389 -15.87 30.55 -1.80
N GLU A 390 -16.40 31.66 -2.37
CA GLU A 390 -17.24 32.62 -1.69
C GLU A 390 -18.71 32.47 -2.09
N LEU A 391 -19.58 32.25 -1.12
CA LEU A 391 -21.03 32.26 -1.30
C LEU A 391 -21.57 33.68 -1.13
N LYS A 392 -22.57 34.07 -1.95
CA LYS A 392 -23.20 35.41 -1.91
C LYS A 392 -24.70 35.29 -1.78
N GLY A 393 -25.26 35.88 -0.71
CA GLY A 393 -26.69 36.00 -0.49
C GLY A 393 -27.38 37.04 -1.39
N PRO A 394 -28.73 37.14 -1.36
CA PRO A 394 -29.58 36.45 -0.41
C PRO A 394 -30.03 35.05 -0.94
N PHE A 395 -30.14 34.11 -0.05
CA PHE A 395 -30.88 32.86 -0.25
C PHE A 395 -31.31 32.27 1.10
N GLU A 396 -32.49 31.67 1.13
CA GLU A 396 -32.97 30.91 2.29
C GLU A 396 -32.12 29.68 2.52
N GLU A 397 -32.38 28.90 3.56
CA GLU A 397 -31.68 27.66 3.82
C GLU A 397 -31.78 26.69 2.64
N LEU A 398 -30.70 26.57 1.90
CA LEU A 398 -30.55 25.64 0.77
C LEU A 398 -29.60 24.50 1.14
N GLU A 399 -29.91 23.31 0.67
CA GLU A 399 -29.02 22.17 0.85
C GLU A 399 -27.79 22.26 -0.06
N LEU A 400 -26.63 22.00 0.54
CA LEU A 400 -25.35 21.91 -0.14
C LEU A 400 -25.14 20.47 -0.64
N PHE A 401 -25.19 20.30 -1.95
CA PHE A 401 -24.88 19.04 -2.62
C PHE A 401 -23.48 19.13 -3.21
N CYS A 402 -22.63 18.19 -2.82
CA CYS A 402 -21.48 17.85 -3.64
C CYS A 402 -21.90 16.67 -4.54
N GLY A 403 -21.35 16.60 -5.72
CA GLY A 403 -21.43 15.39 -6.53
C GLY A 403 -20.84 14.21 -5.75
N ASP A 404 -20.22 13.27 -6.41
CA ASP A 404 -19.59 12.19 -5.68
C ASP A 404 -18.35 12.71 -4.94
N ILE A 405 -18.30 12.48 -3.62
CA ILE A 405 -17.15 12.80 -2.78
C ILE A 405 -16.29 11.54 -2.68
N HIS A 406 -15.06 11.65 -3.10
CA HIS A 406 -14.06 10.60 -3.04
C HIS A 406 -12.84 11.06 -2.22
N ASP A 407 -12.77 10.78 -0.87
CA ASP A 407 -13.64 9.80 -0.18
C ASP A 407 -14.34 10.42 1.03
N ARG A 408 -13.69 11.35 1.75
CA ARG A 408 -14.23 11.98 2.96
C ARG A 408 -14.05 13.49 2.90
N ALA A 409 -15.11 14.24 3.16
CA ALA A 409 -15.11 15.69 3.12
C ALA A 409 -15.60 16.30 4.43
N ILE A 410 -14.87 17.32 4.91
CA ILE A 410 -15.26 18.17 6.03
C ILE A 410 -15.61 19.55 5.46
N PHE A 411 -16.78 20.06 5.84
CA PHE A 411 -17.32 21.31 5.35
C PHE A 411 -17.23 22.41 6.40
N TYR A 412 -16.73 23.57 6.00
CA TYR A 412 -16.61 24.73 6.85
C TYR A 412 -17.28 25.94 6.19
N VAL A 413 -18.03 26.73 6.99
CA VAL A 413 -18.57 28.02 6.60
C VAL A 413 -17.97 29.09 7.51
N ASN A 414 -17.26 30.04 6.95
CA ASN A 414 -16.50 31.05 7.71
C ASN A 414 -15.58 30.43 8.78
N GLY A 415 -14.91 29.33 8.43
CA GLY A 415 -14.00 28.59 9.32
C GLY A 415 -14.68 27.72 10.38
N LYS A 416 -16.03 27.73 10.47
CA LYS A 416 -16.77 26.86 11.39
C LYS A 416 -17.21 25.58 10.67
N GLN A 417 -16.91 24.43 11.24
CA GLN A 417 -17.38 23.13 10.72
C GLN A 417 -18.91 23.06 10.76
N VAL A 418 -19.50 22.69 9.63
CA VAL A 418 -20.96 22.56 9.47
C VAL A 418 -21.40 21.13 9.12
N GLY A 419 -20.48 20.25 8.78
CA GLY A 419 -20.79 18.84 8.53
C GLY A 419 -19.62 18.05 7.99
N ILE A 420 -19.80 16.73 7.95
CA ILE A 420 -18.89 15.75 7.34
C ILE A 420 -19.72 14.90 6.39
N LYS A 421 -19.14 14.56 5.25
CA LYS A 421 -19.70 13.56 4.32
C LYS A 421 -18.65 12.53 3.97
N GLU A 422 -19.06 11.28 3.93
CA GLU A 422 -18.20 10.14 3.64
C GLU A 422 -18.79 9.29 2.51
N ARG A 423 -17.93 8.81 1.63
CA ARG A 423 -18.26 7.89 0.55
C ARG A 423 -18.90 6.62 1.10
N SER A 424 -19.95 6.14 0.45
CA SER A 424 -20.69 4.91 0.81
C SER A 424 -21.31 4.90 2.21
N ARG A 425 -21.47 6.07 2.84
CA ARG A 425 -22.11 6.22 4.15
C ARG A 425 -23.35 7.08 4.07
N ARG A 426 -24.26 6.90 5.04
CA ARG A 426 -25.37 7.81 5.19
C ARG A 426 -24.84 9.14 5.74
N ASN A 427 -25.09 10.20 4.99
CA ASN A 427 -24.65 11.54 5.31
C ASN A 427 -25.85 12.43 5.63
N ASP A 428 -25.73 13.25 6.67
CA ASP A 428 -26.73 14.25 6.99
C ASP A 428 -26.69 15.42 5.99
N PRO A 429 -27.85 16.04 5.67
CA PRO A 429 -27.89 17.19 4.79
C PRO A 429 -27.23 18.40 5.45
N ILE A 430 -26.37 19.11 4.70
CA ILE A 430 -25.77 20.38 5.12
C ILE A 430 -26.60 21.50 4.50
N ARG A 431 -27.12 22.42 5.32
CA ARG A 431 -27.93 23.54 4.87
C ARG A 431 -27.26 24.86 5.21
N ILE A 432 -27.32 25.81 4.26
CA ILE A 432 -26.71 27.13 4.38
C ILE A 432 -27.76 28.17 3.94
N GLY A 433 -27.87 29.23 4.71
CA GLY A 433 -28.68 30.41 4.38
C GLY A 433 -27.85 31.69 4.56
N LEU A 434 -28.05 32.67 3.69
CA LEU A 434 -27.39 33.99 3.75
C LEU A 434 -28.39 35.08 3.46
N GLY A 435 -28.34 36.18 4.25
CA GLY A 435 -29.17 37.35 4.09
C GLY A 435 -28.74 38.23 2.90
N PHE A 436 -29.49 39.33 2.67
CA PHE A 436 -29.20 40.26 1.60
C PHE A 436 -27.86 40.99 1.84
N GLY A 437 -26.94 40.88 0.87
CA GLY A 437 -25.60 41.48 0.94
C GLY A 437 -24.60 40.72 1.80
N GLU A 438 -25.00 39.60 2.40
CA GLU A 438 -24.08 38.75 3.14
C GLU A 438 -23.23 37.89 2.21
N THR A 439 -22.00 37.62 2.63
CA THR A 439 -21.10 36.67 2.00
C THR A 439 -20.56 35.66 3.02
N ALA A 440 -20.20 34.49 2.58
CA ALA A 440 -19.56 33.50 3.42
C ALA A 440 -18.47 32.71 2.65
N ALA A 441 -17.34 32.51 3.28
CA ALA A 441 -16.34 31.56 2.78
C ALA A 441 -16.83 30.12 3.00
N LEU A 442 -16.89 29.35 1.93
CA LEU A 442 -17.11 27.91 1.97
C LEU A 442 -15.79 27.20 1.71
N ASP A 443 -15.35 26.41 2.67
CA ASP A 443 -14.19 25.53 2.58
C ASP A 443 -14.65 24.06 2.65
N ILE A 444 -14.16 23.23 1.73
CA ILE A 444 -14.42 21.78 1.71
C ILE A 444 -13.07 21.09 1.69
N LEU A 445 -12.70 20.47 2.80
CA LEU A 445 -11.46 19.68 2.91
C LEU A 445 -11.78 18.23 2.58
N VAL A 446 -11.26 17.75 1.45
CA VAL A 446 -11.48 16.37 0.96
C VAL A 446 -10.22 15.55 1.14
N GLU A 447 -10.37 14.39 1.77
CA GLU A 447 -9.32 13.38 1.94
C GLU A 447 -9.47 12.25 0.91
N ASN A 448 -8.35 11.87 0.30
CA ASN A 448 -8.17 10.60 -0.40
C ASN A 448 -7.84 9.50 0.63
N MET A 449 -8.76 8.59 0.89
CA MET A 449 -8.55 7.49 1.86
C MET A 449 -7.90 6.24 1.24
N GLY A 450 -7.49 6.29 -0.02
CA GLY A 450 -6.90 5.20 -0.81
C GLY A 450 -7.70 4.94 -2.09
N ARG A 451 -7.03 4.83 -3.25
CA ARG A 451 -7.71 4.42 -4.50
C ARG A 451 -8.00 2.94 -4.47
N VAL A 452 -9.12 2.60 -5.10
CA VAL A 452 -9.50 1.19 -5.29
C VAL A 452 -8.36 0.44 -5.98
N ASN A 453 -7.94 -0.68 -5.38
CA ASN A 453 -6.80 -1.48 -5.85
C ASN A 453 -7.20 -2.78 -6.56
N TYR A 454 -8.48 -3.17 -6.56
CA TYR A 454 -8.94 -4.42 -7.15
C TYR A 454 -10.34 -4.30 -7.77
N GLY A 455 -10.57 -5.00 -8.87
CA GLY A 455 -11.86 -5.15 -9.50
C GLY A 455 -12.22 -4.05 -10.51
N ILE A 456 -13.49 -4.03 -10.93
CA ILE A 456 -13.98 -3.20 -12.04
C ILE A 456 -14.04 -1.70 -11.73
N LYS A 457 -13.94 -1.31 -10.45
CA LYS A 457 -13.95 0.09 -10.02
C LYS A 457 -12.55 0.69 -9.87
N LEU A 458 -11.56 0.11 -10.54
CA LEU A 458 -10.17 0.55 -10.49
C LEU A 458 -9.97 2.01 -10.96
N MET A 459 -10.80 2.52 -11.89
CA MET A 459 -10.76 3.91 -12.37
C MET A 459 -11.29 4.90 -11.31
N ASP A 460 -10.64 4.96 -10.15
CA ASP A 460 -11.10 5.64 -8.94
C ASP A 460 -10.44 7.03 -8.77
N ARG A 461 -10.98 8.06 -9.43
CA ARG A 461 -10.55 9.45 -9.26
C ARG A 461 -10.91 9.96 -7.87
N LYS A 462 -10.09 10.91 -7.36
CA LYS A 462 -10.23 11.49 -6.02
C LYS A 462 -10.58 12.97 -6.03
N GLY A 463 -11.21 13.43 -4.94
CA GLY A 463 -11.70 14.80 -4.79
C GLY A 463 -13.21 14.91 -4.95
N ILE A 464 -13.68 16.05 -5.50
CA ILE A 464 -15.11 16.29 -5.79
C ILE A 464 -15.38 15.99 -7.27
N LEU A 465 -16.19 14.97 -7.54
CA LEU A 465 -16.64 14.62 -8.88
C LEU A 465 -18.05 15.17 -9.12
N GLY A 466 -18.33 15.71 -10.30
CA GLY A 466 -19.66 16.21 -10.67
C GLY A 466 -20.04 17.57 -10.06
N GLY A 467 -19.13 18.25 -9.39
CA GLY A 467 -19.29 19.61 -8.93
C GLY A 467 -20.07 19.81 -7.65
N VAL A 468 -20.29 21.07 -7.28
CA VAL A 468 -21.00 21.50 -6.05
C VAL A 468 -22.21 22.34 -6.42
N ARG A 469 -23.34 22.04 -5.78
CA ARG A 469 -24.61 22.76 -5.96
C ARG A 469 -25.15 23.28 -4.64
N LEU A 470 -25.75 24.45 -4.68
CA LEU A 470 -26.54 24.97 -3.59
C LEU A 470 -28.02 24.95 -4.04
N GLY A 471 -28.81 24.07 -3.47
CA GLY A 471 -30.13 23.69 -3.99
C GLY A 471 -30.00 23.11 -5.41
N GLN A 472 -30.66 23.75 -6.39
CA GLN A 472 -30.65 23.32 -7.79
C GLN A 472 -29.54 23.96 -8.65
N ARG A 473 -28.78 24.92 -8.10
CA ARG A 473 -27.80 25.70 -8.86
C ARG A 473 -26.39 25.22 -8.61
N PHE A 474 -25.61 24.97 -9.69
CA PHE A 474 -24.16 24.80 -9.58
C PHE A 474 -23.51 26.08 -9.06
N HIS A 475 -22.51 25.88 -8.20
CA HIS A 475 -21.65 26.95 -7.72
C HIS A 475 -20.32 26.93 -8.47
N TYR A 476 -19.85 28.10 -8.88
CA TYR A 476 -18.65 28.28 -9.69
C TYR A 476 -17.63 29.19 -9.01
N GLY A 477 -16.39 29.16 -9.48
CA GLY A 477 -15.31 30.01 -8.99
C GLY A 477 -14.61 29.39 -7.76
N TRP A 478 -13.76 28.41 -8.02
CA TRP A 478 -13.08 27.65 -6.99
C TRP A 478 -11.58 27.95 -6.96
N GLU A 479 -11.04 28.07 -5.76
CA GLU A 479 -9.62 27.95 -5.45
C GLU A 479 -9.38 26.59 -4.81
N MET A 480 -8.48 25.80 -5.38
CA MET A 480 -8.16 24.46 -4.90
C MET A 480 -6.71 24.42 -4.47
N TYR A 481 -6.47 23.94 -3.25
CA TYR A 481 -5.14 23.79 -2.66
C TYR A 481 -4.80 22.30 -2.61
N PRO A 482 -3.93 21.78 -3.53
CA PRO A 482 -3.39 20.42 -3.42
C PRO A 482 -2.50 20.31 -2.19
N LEU A 483 -2.85 19.45 -1.25
CA LEU A 483 -2.18 19.26 0.04
C LEU A 483 -1.61 17.84 0.11
N THR A 484 -0.48 17.61 -0.58
CA THR A 484 0.21 16.30 -0.60
C THR A 484 0.83 15.94 0.74
N MET A 485 1.11 16.94 1.60
CA MET A 485 1.76 16.76 2.90
C MET A 485 3.17 16.14 2.81
N ASP A 486 3.84 16.28 1.67
CA ASP A 486 5.20 15.76 1.46
C ASP A 486 6.26 16.50 2.30
N SER A 487 6.05 17.79 2.59
CA SER A 487 6.88 18.57 3.50
C SER A 487 6.00 19.45 4.39
N LEU A 488 6.38 19.54 5.66
CA LEU A 488 5.74 20.37 6.69
C LEU A 488 6.67 21.52 7.16
N ASP A 489 7.80 21.73 6.50
CA ASP A 489 8.86 22.66 6.94
C ASP A 489 8.42 24.12 6.96
N GLY A 490 7.44 24.49 6.12
CA GLY A 490 6.96 25.88 6.02
C GLY A 490 5.90 26.27 7.05
N LEU A 491 5.52 25.38 7.97
CA LEU A 491 4.45 25.63 8.94
C LEU A 491 4.86 26.64 10.00
N THR A 492 3.97 27.58 10.29
CA THR A 492 4.12 28.54 11.39
C THR A 492 3.36 28.03 12.61
N TYR A 493 4.10 27.69 13.65
CA TYR A 493 3.56 27.16 14.90
C TYR A 493 3.36 28.27 15.92
N GLY A 494 2.28 28.15 16.70
CA GLY A 494 2.01 28.86 17.94
C GLY A 494 1.84 27.89 19.10
N GLU A 495 1.47 28.37 20.27
CA GLU A 495 1.18 27.53 21.44
C GLU A 495 -0.05 26.67 21.19
N ALA A 496 0.02 25.36 21.49
CA ALA A 496 -1.10 24.45 21.34
C ALA A 496 -2.15 24.67 22.44
N SER A 497 -3.43 24.62 22.07
CA SER A 497 -4.54 24.50 23.03
C SER A 497 -4.65 23.07 23.55
N GLN A 498 -5.32 22.88 24.72
CA GLN A 498 -5.53 21.52 25.26
C GLN A 498 -6.52 20.71 24.42
N SER A 499 -7.41 21.36 23.69
CA SER A 499 -8.35 20.74 22.76
C SER A 499 -8.61 21.65 21.57
N GLY A 500 -8.96 21.08 20.41
CA GLY A 500 -9.24 21.86 19.21
C GLY A 500 -10.13 21.11 18.23
N THR A 501 -10.89 21.89 17.44
CA THR A 501 -11.85 21.38 16.46
C THR A 501 -11.54 21.77 15.01
N VAL A 502 -10.48 22.56 14.77
CA VAL A 502 -10.07 22.97 13.42
C VAL A 502 -8.97 22.04 12.93
N PRO A 503 -8.84 21.76 11.62
CA PRO A 503 -7.71 20.99 11.12
C PRO A 503 -6.39 21.68 11.50
N ALA A 504 -5.50 20.94 12.19
CA ALA A 504 -4.26 21.51 12.70
C ALA A 504 -3.13 20.48 12.72
N PHE A 505 -1.91 20.98 12.62
CA PHE A 505 -0.68 20.22 12.91
C PHE A 505 -0.28 20.51 14.35
N LEU A 506 -0.09 19.47 15.13
CA LEU A 506 0.38 19.56 16.51
C LEU A 506 1.78 18.98 16.60
N ARG A 507 2.72 19.72 17.20
CA ARG A 507 4.12 19.36 17.26
C ARG A 507 4.60 19.20 18.71
N GLY A 508 5.41 18.17 18.95
CA GLY A 508 6.08 17.93 20.22
C GLY A 508 7.41 17.20 20.03
N THR A 509 8.17 17.11 21.11
CA THR A 509 9.51 16.48 21.11
C THR A 509 9.53 15.29 22.04
N LEU A 510 9.97 14.14 21.51
CA LEU A 510 10.35 12.96 22.28
C LEU A 510 11.86 12.97 22.48
N THR A 511 12.32 12.99 23.74
CA THR A 511 13.75 12.84 24.07
C THR A 511 14.05 11.38 24.38
N ILE A 512 15.01 10.78 23.68
CA ILE A 512 15.47 9.40 23.89
C ILE A 512 16.87 9.41 24.47
N GLU A 513 17.03 8.69 25.57
CA GLU A 513 18.34 8.41 26.16
C GLU A 513 18.81 7.00 25.75
N GLY A 514 20.00 6.92 25.18
CA GLY A 514 20.62 5.68 24.70
C GLY A 514 20.08 5.21 23.35
N THR A 515 20.29 3.93 23.03
CA THR A 515 19.93 3.35 21.75
C THR A 515 18.42 3.33 21.53
N PRO A 516 17.91 3.90 20.41
CA PRO A 516 16.51 3.82 20.04
C PRO A 516 16.03 2.37 19.87
N CYS A 517 14.79 2.13 20.28
CA CYS A 517 14.09 0.86 20.12
C CYS A 517 12.78 1.08 19.37
N ASP A 518 12.26 0.02 18.77
CA ASP A 518 10.92 0.03 18.19
C ASP A 518 9.87 0.43 19.23
N THR A 519 8.84 1.11 18.78
CA THR A 519 7.73 1.51 19.66
C THR A 519 6.45 1.62 18.84
N TYR A 520 5.33 1.81 19.51
CA TYR A 520 4.03 2.02 18.87
C TYR A 520 3.40 3.29 19.40
N MET A 521 2.89 4.13 18.52
CA MET A 521 2.25 5.38 18.90
C MET A 521 0.75 5.20 19.03
N LYS A 522 0.24 5.51 20.22
CA LYS A 522 -1.18 5.52 20.56
C LYS A 522 -1.69 6.95 20.64
N LEU A 523 -2.83 7.21 19.99
CA LEU A 523 -3.40 8.55 19.79
C LEU A 523 -4.80 8.64 20.44
N ASP A 524 -4.96 8.21 21.68
CA ASP A 524 -6.27 8.09 22.37
C ASP A 524 -7.10 9.38 22.37
N GLY A 525 -6.45 10.54 22.45
CA GLY A 525 -7.11 11.86 22.47
C GLY A 525 -7.41 12.47 21.09
N PHE A 526 -7.08 11.76 20.01
CA PHE A 526 -7.20 12.24 18.62
C PHE A 526 -8.27 11.47 17.87
N THR A 527 -8.81 12.08 16.79
CA THR A 527 -9.89 11.48 16.01
C THR A 527 -9.35 10.88 14.71
N LYS A 528 -8.83 11.71 13.79
CA LYS A 528 -8.41 11.27 12.47
C LYS A 528 -7.33 12.16 11.86
N GLY A 529 -6.35 11.51 11.24
CA GLY A 529 -5.26 12.23 10.57
C GLY A 529 -4.09 11.34 10.21
N PHE A 530 -2.88 11.90 10.28
CA PHE A 530 -1.62 11.18 10.05
C PHE A 530 -0.54 11.68 11.02
N VAL A 531 0.55 10.93 11.09
CA VAL A 531 1.67 11.26 11.97
C VAL A 531 2.98 11.26 11.18
N THR A 532 3.85 12.26 11.46
CA THR A 532 5.25 12.21 11.05
C THR A 532 6.17 12.10 12.26
N VAL A 533 7.25 11.35 12.10
CA VAL A 533 8.35 11.22 13.06
C VAL A 533 9.64 11.62 12.34
N ASN A 534 10.31 12.65 12.84
CA ASN A 534 11.50 13.21 12.19
C ASN A 534 11.29 13.50 10.69
N GLY A 535 10.11 14.00 10.31
CA GLY A 535 9.72 14.31 8.95
C GLY A 535 9.22 13.11 8.12
N PHE A 536 9.38 11.87 8.60
CA PHE A 536 8.90 10.68 7.89
C PHE A 536 7.43 10.39 8.28
N ASN A 537 6.55 10.30 7.30
CA ASN A 537 5.13 9.99 7.52
C ASN A 537 4.94 8.49 7.78
N ILE A 538 4.66 8.13 9.03
CA ILE A 538 4.47 6.74 9.47
C ILE A 538 3.07 6.19 9.17
N GLY A 539 2.14 7.02 8.71
CA GLY A 539 0.82 6.60 8.26
C GLY A 539 -0.33 7.33 8.94
N ARG A 540 -1.53 6.89 8.60
CA ARG A 540 -2.82 7.44 9.02
C ARG A 540 -3.37 6.73 10.25
N TYR A 541 -4.15 7.46 11.05
CA TYR A 541 -4.98 6.92 12.12
C TYR A 541 -6.43 7.37 11.95
N PHE A 542 -7.35 6.55 12.43
CA PHE A 542 -8.78 6.86 12.47
C PHE A 542 -9.42 6.14 13.65
N ASN A 543 -9.30 6.73 14.85
CA ASN A 543 -9.67 6.09 16.10
C ASN A 543 -11.12 5.66 16.22
N PRO A 544 -12.14 6.47 15.81
CA PRO A 544 -13.53 6.01 15.84
C PRO A 544 -13.84 4.85 14.89
N ALA A 545 -13.06 4.72 13.81
CA ALA A 545 -13.29 3.70 12.79
C ALA A 545 -12.56 2.39 13.06
N GLY A 546 -11.52 2.36 13.95
CA GLY A 546 -10.76 1.13 14.25
C GLY A 546 -10.63 0.19 13.05
N PRO A 547 -10.10 -1.03 13.11
CA PRO A 547 -9.62 -1.73 14.30
C PRO A 547 -8.26 -1.27 14.81
N GLN A 548 -7.40 -0.72 13.95
CA GLN A 548 -6.04 -0.30 14.32
C GLN A 548 -6.08 0.90 15.28
N LYS A 549 -5.40 0.77 16.44
CA LYS A 549 -5.33 1.80 17.50
C LYS A 549 -3.92 2.33 17.72
N THR A 550 -2.90 1.70 17.16
CA THR A 550 -1.50 2.12 17.28
C THR A 550 -0.83 2.18 15.92
N LEU A 551 0.10 3.12 15.74
CA LEU A 551 0.99 3.20 14.58
C LEU A 551 2.38 2.69 14.95
N TYR A 552 2.96 1.82 14.14
CA TYR A 552 4.32 1.32 14.32
C TYR A 552 5.35 2.43 14.06
N VAL A 553 6.28 2.59 14.98
CA VAL A 553 7.42 3.53 14.87
C VAL A 553 8.71 2.70 14.88
N PRO A 554 9.28 2.38 13.73
CA PRO A 554 10.52 1.65 13.62
C PRO A 554 11.70 2.39 14.26
N ALA A 555 12.58 1.67 14.97
CA ALA A 555 13.77 2.24 15.59
C ALA A 555 14.66 3.06 14.64
N PRO A 556 14.86 2.68 13.36
CA PRO A 556 15.66 3.49 12.43
C PRO A 556 15.13 4.91 12.16
N LEU A 557 13.85 5.18 12.41
CA LEU A 557 13.31 6.55 12.33
C LEU A 557 13.67 7.42 13.54
N LEU A 558 14.11 6.80 14.62
CA LEU A 558 14.42 7.45 15.87
C LEU A 558 15.94 7.64 16.05
N ARG A 559 16.31 8.66 16.82
CA ARG A 559 17.71 8.94 17.18
C ARG A 559 17.84 9.17 18.68
N GLU A 560 19.02 8.97 19.22
CA GLU A 560 19.35 9.44 20.56
C GLU A 560 19.24 10.97 20.62
N GLY A 561 18.67 11.51 21.69
CA GLY A 561 18.34 12.92 21.82
C GLY A 561 16.93 13.25 21.38
N GLU A 562 16.74 14.39 20.76
CA GLU A 562 15.44 14.94 20.39
C GLU A 562 14.89 14.35 19.08
N ASN A 563 13.63 13.92 19.13
CA ASN A 563 12.87 13.43 17.98
C ASN A 563 11.58 14.24 17.84
N GLU A 564 11.38 14.82 16.67
CA GLU A 564 10.17 15.58 16.36
C GLU A 564 9.01 14.63 16.07
N ILE A 565 7.86 14.91 16.67
CA ILE A 565 6.59 14.26 16.35
C ILE A 565 5.62 15.34 15.89
N VAL A 566 5.04 15.18 14.71
CA VAL A 566 3.96 16.04 14.23
C VAL A 566 2.73 15.17 13.97
N VAL A 567 1.60 15.56 14.57
CA VAL A 567 0.29 14.95 14.36
C VAL A 567 -0.57 15.94 13.59
N PHE A 568 -1.02 15.57 12.39
CA PHE A 568 -2.11 16.27 11.71
C PHE A 568 -3.43 15.71 12.22
N GLU A 569 -4.30 16.57 12.72
CA GLU A 569 -5.64 16.23 13.18
C GLU A 569 -6.69 16.99 12.35
N SER A 570 -7.58 16.26 11.70
CA SER A 570 -8.57 16.83 10.78
C SER A 570 -9.93 17.12 11.42
N ASP A 571 -10.29 16.43 12.49
CA ASP A 571 -11.65 16.39 13.04
C ASP A 571 -11.78 17.05 14.42
N GLY A 572 -10.73 16.97 15.22
CA GLY A 572 -10.67 17.50 16.57
C GLY A 572 -9.98 16.53 17.54
N TYR A 573 -9.47 17.07 18.63
CA TYR A 573 -8.79 16.32 19.68
C TYR A 573 -9.21 16.78 21.07
N GLU A 574 -9.18 15.86 22.03
CA GLU A 574 -9.52 16.13 23.44
C GLU A 574 -8.29 16.53 24.26
N GLU A 575 -7.14 15.90 23.98
CA GLU A 575 -5.87 16.12 24.66
C GLU A 575 -4.73 16.10 23.64
N ALA A 576 -3.89 17.13 23.64
CA ALA A 576 -2.71 17.21 22.76
C ALA A 576 -1.54 16.36 23.32
N VAL A 577 -1.76 15.06 23.47
CA VAL A 577 -0.79 14.08 24.01
C VAL A 577 -0.82 12.80 23.21
N VAL A 578 0.34 12.36 22.73
CA VAL A 578 0.53 11.01 22.19
C VAL A 578 1.21 10.12 23.22
N LYS A 579 1.04 8.80 23.09
CA LYS A 579 1.64 7.84 24.01
C LYS A 579 2.41 6.77 23.24
N LEU A 580 3.70 6.64 23.54
CA LEU A 580 4.56 5.62 22.96
C LEU A 580 4.54 4.38 23.87
N VAL A 581 4.09 3.25 23.33
CA VAL A 581 3.92 1.97 24.03
C VAL A 581 4.76 0.87 23.38
N ASP A 582 5.01 -0.21 24.08
CA ASP A 582 5.83 -1.34 23.62
C ASP A 582 5.01 -2.49 22.98
N THR A 583 3.70 -2.31 22.87
CA THR A 583 2.80 -3.33 22.37
C THR A 583 1.87 -2.76 21.31
N ALA A 584 1.76 -3.45 20.17
CA ALA A 584 0.80 -3.12 19.11
C ALA A 584 -0.65 -3.37 19.56
N ILE A 585 -1.57 -2.51 19.11
CA ILE A 585 -3.02 -2.72 19.21
C ILE A 585 -3.56 -2.57 17.80
N LEU A 586 -3.70 -3.70 17.10
CA LEU A 586 -4.18 -3.76 15.71
C LEU A 586 -5.66 -4.11 15.63
N HIS A 587 -6.20 -4.74 16.67
CA HIS A 587 -7.61 -5.15 16.79
C HIS A 587 -8.12 -4.67 18.15
N GLY A 588 -8.84 -3.53 18.17
CA GLY A 588 -9.32 -2.93 19.41
C GLY A 588 -10.65 -2.21 19.31
#